data_4389a9ec7240f55a5768a7f68ee42cbc
#
_entry.id   4389a9ec7240f55a5768a7f68ee42cbc
#
_cell.length_a   1.000
_cell.length_b   1.000
_cell.length_c   1.000
_cell.angle_alpha   90.00
_cell.angle_beta   90.00
_cell.angle_gamma   90.00
#
_symmetry.space_group_name_H-M   'P 1'
#
loop_
_entity.id
_entity.type
_entity.pdbx_description
1 polymer ?
#
loop_
_entity_poly.entity_id
_entity_poly.type
_entity_poly.pdbx_seq_one_letter_code
_entity_poly.pdbx_strand_id
1 'polypeptide(L)'
;MELSYMDYICYLVKQSEIAKPIYSAGLAQKVAERFAMPTKKAAMATAVALKRILDGRLINDFRFYKKGIYYRTKVTPFGELGIDKEAVIADKYLTGDNGYESGLSLLHKWGLTTQIPNEKVIVTNVVAHGARKDKVLGIVTKAPKIAVNKDNKRYLQILDVLELLNRAPVDAEEPYQIIAELIGKLGLSYRMLLALAGEYYNGNTVKQLSKTAIAGGLAA
;
A
#
# COMPACT_ATOMS: atom_id res chain seq x y z
N MET A 1 -10.41 -39.70 -11.45
CA MET A 1 -11.17 -39.08 -10.34
C MET A 1 -11.26 -37.60 -10.64
N GLU A 2 -12.44 -37.09 -10.84
CA GLU A 2 -12.64 -35.65 -11.14
C GLU A 2 -12.35 -34.83 -9.88
N LEU A 3 -11.44 -33.86 -9.97
CA LEU A 3 -11.01 -33.04 -8.84
C LEU A 3 -12.19 -32.17 -8.39
N SER A 4 -12.67 -32.31 -7.15
CA SER A 4 -13.73 -31.45 -6.64
C SER A 4 -13.24 -30.01 -6.48
N TYR A 5 -14.17 -29.02 -6.48
CA TYR A 5 -13.80 -27.62 -6.21
C TYR A 5 -13.18 -27.44 -4.82
N MET A 6 -13.53 -28.28 -3.86
CA MET A 6 -12.96 -28.29 -2.51
C MET A 6 -11.48 -28.72 -2.54
N ASP A 7 -11.17 -29.82 -3.23
CA ASP A 7 -9.79 -30.32 -3.36
C ASP A 7 -8.91 -29.31 -4.11
N TYR A 8 -9.49 -28.68 -5.13
CA TYR A 8 -8.79 -27.62 -5.89
C TYR A 8 -8.46 -26.40 -5.03
N ILE A 9 -9.39 -25.95 -4.18
CA ILE A 9 -9.13 -24.83 -3.25
C ILE A 9 -8.08 -25.25 -2.21
N CYS A 10 -8.16 -26.47 -1.66
CA CYS A 10 -7.12 -26.98 -0.76
C CYS A 10 -5.75 -27.01 -1.43
N TYR A 11 -5.68 -27.44 -2.67
CA TYR A 11 -4.45 -27.41 -3.46
C TYR A 11 -3.92 -25.98 -3.61
N LEU A 12 -4.74 -25.01 -4.05
CA LEU A 12 -4.34 -23.62 -4.22
C LEU A 12 -3.83 -22.99 -2.91
N VAL A 13 -4.53 -23.27 -1.79
CA VAL A 13 -4.10 -22.79 -0.47
C VAL A 13 -2.75 -23.39 -0.09
N LYS A 14 -2.53 -24.68 -0.29
CA LYS A 14 -1.24 -25.35 0.01
C LYS A 14 -0.09 -24.83 -0.84
N GLN A 15 -0.35 -24.37 -2.06
CA GLN A 15 0.66 -23.77 -2.95
C GLN A 15 0.97 -22.31 -2.62
N SER A 16 0.15 -21.66 -1.79
CA SER A 16 0.37 -20.27 -1.43
C SER A 16 1.58 -20.11 -0.49
N GLU A 17 2.30 -19.02 -0.64
CA GLU A 17 3.46 -18.71 0.19
C GLU A 17 3.06 -18.46 1.65
N ILE A 18 3.97 -18.80 2.58
CA ILE A 18 3.79 -18.53 4.00
C ILE A 18 3.74 -17.00 4.25
N ALA A 19 2.84 -16.58 5.14
CA ALA A 19 2.56 -15.19 5.52
C ALA A 19 1.98 -14.30 4.41
N LYS A 20 1.98 -14.70 3.15
CA LYS A 20 1.37 -13.89 2.08
C LYS A 20 -0.15 -13.92 2.12
N PRO A 21 -0.82 -12.80 1.76
CA PRO A 21 -2.28 -12.73 1.73
C PRO A 21 -2.87 -13.66 0.67
N ILE A 22 -3.91 -14.40 1.06
CA ILE A 22 -4.71 -15.25 0.19
C ILE A 22 -6.10 -14.61 0.12
N TYR A 23 -6.48 -14.10 -1.05
CA TYR A 23 -7.75 -13.42 -1.26
C TYR A 23 -8.82 -14.40 -1.71
N SER A 24 -9.96 -14.44 -1.01
CA SER A 24 -11.10 -15.29 -1.38
C SER A 24 -11.64 -14.96 -2.78
N ALA A 25 -11.58 -13.70 -3.20
CA ALA A 25 -11.98 -13.29 -4.54
C ALA A 25 -11.08 -13.88 -5.63
N GLY A 26 -9.76 -13.89 -5.42
CA GLY A 26 -8.82 -14.49 -6.37
C GLY A 26 -8.96 -16.00 -6.46
N LEU A 27 -9.24 -16.69 -5.32
CA LEU A 27 -9.56 -18.12 -5.33
C LEU A 27 -10.88 -18.40 -6.07
N ALA A 28 -11.91 -17.57 -5.84
CA ALA A 28 -13.21 -17.72 -6.50
C ALA A 28 -13.11 -17.54 -8.02
N GLN A 29 -12.27 -16.61 -8.48
CA GLN A 29 -12.00 -16.44 -9.90
C GLN A 29 -11.37 -17.70 -10.50
N LYS A 30 -10.33 -18.26 -9.88
CA LYS A 30 -9.69 -19.51 -10.32
C LYS A 30 -10.65 -20.71 -10.33
N VAL A 31 -11.58 -20.77 -9.35
CA VAL A 31 -12.64 -21.80 -9.31
C VAL A 31 -13.62 -21.60 -10.44
N ALA A 32 -14.06 -20.35 -10.70
CA ALA A 32 -14.96 -20.04 -11.81
C ALA A 32 -14.36 -20.46 -13.16
N GLU A 33 -13.11 -20.14 -13.41
CA GLU A 33 -12.38 -20.51 -14.63
C GLU A 33 -12.20 -22.03 -14.76
N ARG A 34 -11.75 -22.68 -13.69
CA ARG A 34 -11.44 -24.15 -13.73
C ARG A 34 -12.65 -25.02 -13.92
N PHE A 35 -13.81 -24.64 -13.34
CA PHE A 35 -15.04 -25.42 -13.32
C PHE A 35 -16.16 -24.83 -14.20
N ALA A 36 -15.85 -23.84 -15.03
CA ALA A 36 -16.82 -23.12 -15.87
C ALA A 36 -18.06 -22.67 -15.09
N MET A 37 -17.85 -22.18 -13.85
CA MET A 37 -18.93 -21.73 -12.95
C MET A 37 -19.23 -20.24 -13.13
N PRO A 38 -20.50 -19.80 -13.00
CA PRO A 38 -20.82 -18.40 -12.83
C PRO A 38 -20.09 -17.81 -11.61
N THR A 39 -19.52 -16.61 -11.73
CA THR A 39 -18.71 -15.94 -10.72
C THR A 39 -19.37 -15.91 -9.33
N LYS A 40 -20.68 -15.62 -9.28
CA LYS A 40 -21.44 -15.60 -8.02
C LYS A 40 -21.48 -16.99 -7.34
N LYS A 41 -21.69 -18.06 -8.13
CA LYS A 41 -21.70 -19.44 -7.62
C LYS A 41 -20.31 -19.87 -7.14
N ALA A 42 -19.26 -19.54 -7.90
CA ALA A 42 -17.89 -19.81 -7.52
C ALA A 42 -17.49 -19.08 -6.22
N ALA A 43 -17.90 -17.81 -6.05
CA ALA A 43 -17.66 -17.06 -4.82
C ALA A 43 -18.33 -17.71 -3.59
N MET A 44 -19.57 -18.15 -3.72
CA MET A 44 -20.29 -18.86 -2.65
C MET A 44 -19.62 -20.19 -2.31
N ALA A 45 -19.29 -21.00 -3.32
CA ALA A 45 -18.61 -22.30 -3.15
C ALA A 45 -17.25 -22.11 -2.47
N THR A 46 -16.46 -21.08 -2.89
CA THR A 46 -15.17 -20.75 -2.29
C THR A 46 -15.33 -20.34 -0.83
N ALA A 47 -16.30 -19.50 -0.49
CA ALA A 47 -16.53 -19.06 0.89
C ALA A 47 -16.88 -20.26 1.81
N VAL A 48 -17.74 -21.18 1.34
CA VAL A 48 -18.06 -22.42 2.08
C VAL A 48 -16.86 -23.32 2.24
N ALA A 49 -16.04 -23.49 1.18
CA ALA A 49 -14.84 -24.30 1.24
C ALA A 49 -13.81 -23.76 2.23
N LEU A 50 -13.52 -22.45 2.18
CA LEU A 50 -12.59 -21.79 3.09
C LEU A 50 -13.03 -21.89 4.56
N LYS A 51 -14.34 -21.77 4.81
CA LYS A 51 -14.91 -21.99 6.13
C LYS A 51 -14.69 -23.44 6.60
N ARG A 52 -14.96 -24.42 5.75
CA ARG A 52 -14.73 -25.84 6.09
C ARG A 52 -13.27 -26.17 6.33
N ILE A 53 -12.35 -25.58 5.56
CA ILE A 53 -10.90 -25.74 5.77
C ILE A 53 -10.49 -25.23 7.15
N LEU A 54 -11.00 -24.06 7.57
CA LEU A 54 -10.72 -23.49 8.89
C LEU A 54 -11.35 -24.30 10.03
N ASP A 55 -12.65 -24.54 9.96
CA ASP A 55 -13.42 -25.21 11.02
C ASP A 55 -12.96 -26.67 11.20
N GLY A 56 -12.69 -27.36 10.09
CA GLY A 56 -12.23 -28.75 10.07
C GLY A 56 -10.72 -28.92 10.24
N ARG A 57 -9.97 -27.81 10.34
CA ARG A 57 -8.49 -27.83 10.40
C ARG A 57 -7.85 -28.70 9.30
N LEU A 58 -8.44 -28.69 8.09
CA LEU A 58 -7.95 -29.52 6.97
C LEU A 58 -6.56 -29.09 6.48
N ILE A 59 -6.18 -27.84 6.79
CA ILE A 59 -4.85 -27.28 6.56
C ILE A 59 -4.43 -26.62 7.87
N ASN A 60 -3.53 -27.27 8.61
CA ASN A 60 -3.18 -26.89 9.98
C ASN A 60 -2.56 -25.48 10.12
N ASP A 61 -1.88 -25.02 9.08
CA ASP A 61 -1.20 -23.73 9.02
C ASP A 61 -2.04 -22.61 8.35
N PHE A 62 -3.32 -22.87 8.04
CA PHE A 62 -4.22 -21.89 7.43
C PHE A 62 -4.91 -21.04 8.49
N ARG A 63 -4.91 -19.72 8.30
CA ARG A 63 -5.44 -18.74 9.26
C ARG A 63 -6.34 -17.72 8.56
N PHE A 64 -7.38 -17.29 9.28
CA PHE A 64 -8.20 -16.14 8.91
C PHE A 64 -7.53 -14.85 9.41
N TYR A 65 -7.45 -13.83 8.56
CA TYR A 65 -6.97 -12.51 8.95
C TYR A 65 -8.12 -11.53 9.14
N LYS A 66 -8.89 -11.30 8.09
CA LYS A 66 -10.12 -10.51 8.08
C LYS A 66 -11.01 -10.94 6.91
N LYS A 67 -12.25 -10.44 6.83
CA LYS A 67 -13.21 -10.82 5.79
C LYS A 67 -12.57 -10.81 4.41
N GLY A 68 -12.57 -11.99 3.78
CA GLY A 68 -12.03 -12.20 2.44
C GLY A 68 -10.50 -12.34 2.35
N ILE A 69 -9.76 -12.26 3.46
CA ILE A 69 -8.31 -12.37 3.49
C ILE A 69 -7.89 -13.45 4.48
N TYR A 70 -7.09 -14.37 4.01
CA TYR A 70 -6.52 -15.50 4.72
C TYR A 70 -5.03 -15.56 4.49
N TYR A 71 -4.30 -16.42 5.20
CA TYR A 71 -2.89 -16.63 5.00
C TYR A 71 -2.47 -17.99 5.56
N ARG A 72 -1.26 -18.43 5.20
CA ARG A 72 -0.61 -19.57 5.84
C ARG A 72 0.42 -19.07 6.83
N THR A 73 0.49 -19.71 7.99
CA THR A 73 1.47 -19.40 9.03
C THR A 73 2.56 -20.48 9.10
N LYS A 74 3.60 -20.20 9.87
CA LYS A 74 4.55 -21.22 10.37
C LYS A 74 4.92 -20.89 11.80
N VAL A 75 5.22 -21.91 12.57
CA VAL A 75 5.76 -21.75 13.92
C VAL A 75 7.22 -21.33 13.82
N THR A 76 7.60 -20.32 14.59
CA THR A 76 8.96 -19.82 14.74
C THR A 76 9.36 -19.85 16.22
N PRO A 77 10.63 -19.67 16.57
CA PRO A 77 11.05 -19.53 17.98
C PRO A 77 10.35 -18.39 18.74
N PHE A 78 9.79 -17.40 18.01
CA PHE A 78 9.07 -16.25 18.56
C PHE A 78 7.54 -16.38 18.49
N GLY A 79 7.03 -17.56 18.15
CA GLY A 79 5.60 -17.84 17.99
C GLY A 79 5.16 -18.03 16.52
N GLU A 80 3.85 -18.03 16.29
CA GLU A 80 3.30 -18.13 14.94
C GLU A 80 3.57 -16.87 14.14
N LEU A 81 4.05 -17.05 12.90
CA LEU A 81 4.29 -15.95 11.96
C LEU A 81 2.95 -15.37 11.49
N GLY A 82 2.73 -14.08 11.75
CA GLY A 82 1.55 -13.36 11.27
C GLY A 82 1.58 -13.12 9.75
N ILE A 83 0.45 -12.58 9.24
CA ILE A 83 0.36 -12.17 7.84
C ILE A 83 1.33 -11.01 7.54
N ASP A 84 1.87 -11.01 6.34
CA ASP A 84 2.62 -9.87 5.78
C ASP A 84 1.67 -8.69 5.55
N LYS A 85 1.61 -7.78 6.54
CA LYS A 85 0.76 -6.58 6.48
C LYS A 85 1.20 -5.62 5.36
N GLU A 86 2.49 -5.58 5.04
CA GLU A 86 3.01 -4.75 3.95
C GLU A 86 2.47 -5.21 2.60
N ALA A 87 2.43 -6.53 2.37
CA ALA A 87 1.81 -7.09 1.17
C ALA A 87 0.31 -6.75 1.09
N VAL A 88 -0.43 -6.85 2.22
CA VAL A 88 -1.86 -6.46 2.25
C VAL A 88 -2.03 -4.97 1.94
N ILE A 89 -1.16 -4.10 2.45
CA ILE A 89 -1.19 -2.65 2.19
C ILE A 89 -0.89 -2.39 0.71
N ALA A 90 0.16 -3.01 0.18
CA ALA A 90 0.55 -2.87 -1.21
C ALA A 90 -0.59 -3.27 -2.15
N ASP A 91 -1.14 -4.48 -1.97
CA ASP A 91 -2.21 -5.02 -2.82
C ASP A 91 -3.48 -4.15 -2.79
N LYS A 92 -3.86 -3.66 -1.61
CA LYS A 92 -5.12 -2.94 -1.45
C LYS A 92 -5.05 -1.47 -1.84
N TYR A 93 -3.92 -0.80 -1.59
CA TYR A 93 -3.84 0.65 -1.64
C TYR A 93 -2.79 1.19 -2.61
N LEU A 94 -1.77 0.40 -2.98
CA LEU A 94 -0.64 0.88 -3.78
C LEU A 94 -0.57 0.25 -5.17
N THR A 95 -1.19 -0.92 -5.37
CA THR A 95 -1.21 -1.61 -6.66
C THR A 95 -2.04 -0.83 -7.70
N GLY A 96 -1.64 -0.89 -8.96
CA GLY A 96 -2.36 -0.24 -10.07
C GLY A 96 -2.32 1.28 -10.02
N ASP A 97 -1.28 1.85 -9.39
CA ASP A 97 -1.12 3.31 -9.24
C ASP A 97 -2.25 3.99 -8.48
N ASN A 98 -2.93 3.25 -7.59
CA ASN A 98 -4.06 3.74 -6.81
C ASN A 98 -3.66 4.62 -5.62
N GLY A 99 -2.38 4.69 -5.29
CA GLY A 99 -1.93 5.45 -4.13
C GLY A 99 -0.42 5.42 -3.92
N TYR A 100 0.02 6.07 -2.87
CA TYR A 100 1.43 6.17 -2.47
C TYR A 100 1.57 6.34 -0.95
N GLU A 101 2.73 5.99 -0.43
CA GLU A 101 3.12 6.25 0.95
C GLU A 101 3.44 7.74 1.14
N SER A 102 2.99 8.32 2.26
CA SER A 102 3.18 9.72 2.64
C SER A 102 3.43 9.83 4.15
N GLY A 103 3.53 11.04 4.68
CA GLY A 103 3.66 11.28 6.11
C GLY A 103 5.06 11.02 6.66
N LEU A 104 5.16 10.91 8.00
CA LEU A 104 6.44 10.76 8.70
C LEU A 104 7.20 9.49 8.31
N SER A 105 6.51 8.38 7.97
CA SER A 105 7.16 7.15 7.53
C SER A 105 7.96 7.36 6.24
N LEU A 106 7.44 8.19 5.34
CA LEU A 106 8.15 8.53 4.10
C LEU A 106 9.33 9.48 4.36
N LEU A 107 9.15 10.48 5.25
CA LEU A 107 10.24 11.36 5.64
C LEU A 107 11.40 10.56 6.25
N HIS A 108 11.11 9.61 7.15
CA HIS A 108 12.10 8.72 7.73
C HIS A 108 12.81 7.86 6.66
N LYS A 109 12.05 7.27 5.76
CA LYS A 109 12.57 6.45 4.64
C LYS A 109 13.48 7.24 3.70
N TRP A 110 13.25 8.55 3.57
CA TRP A 110 14.06 9.43 2.74
C TRP A 110 15.22 10.12 3.51
N GLY A 111 15.38 9.82 4.78
CA GLY A 111 16.46 10.38 5.60
C GLY A 111 16.23 11.83 6.02
N LEU A 112 14.98 12.30 5.97
CA LEU A 112 14.62 13.67 6.38
C LEU A 112 14.36 13.78 7.89
N THR A 113 14.15 12.66 8.56
CA THR A 113 13.96 12.57 10.01
C THR A 113 14.46 11.24 10.56
N THR A 114 14.99 11.26 11.78
CA THR A 114 15.36 10.04 12.54
C THR A 114 14.17 9.44 13.29
N GLN A 115 13.05 10.16 13.38
CA GLN A 115 11.88 9.69 14.09
C GLN A 115 11.17 8.55 13.36
N ILE A 116 10.97 7.43 14.06
CA ILE A 116 10.22 6.28 13.55
C ILE A 116 8.74 6.46 13.91
N PRO A 117 7.84 6.63 12.93
CA PRO A 117 6.42 6.81 13.20
C PRO A 117 5.74 5.49 13.58
N ASN A 118 4.79 5.56 14.50
CA ASN A 118 3.97 4.42 14.89
C ASN A 118 2.96 3.99 13.82
N GLU A 119 2.63 4.87 12.88
CA GLU A 119 1.63 4.63 11.84
C GLU A 119 2.14 5.12 10.48
N LYS A 120 1.89 4.33 9.45
CA LYS A 120 2.11 4.74 8.06
C LYS A 120 0.91 5.53 7.54
N VAL A 121 1.18 6.54 6.75
CA VAL A 121 0.15 7.28 6.02
C VAL A 121 0.17 6.85 4.57
N ILE A 122 -0.99 6.41 4.07
CA ILE A 122 -1.20 6.02 2.68
C ILE A 122 -2.21 6.97 2.05
N VAL A 123 -1.80 7.68 1.03
CA VAL A 123 -2.70 8.49 0.19
C VAL A 123 -3.19 7.61 -0.95
N THR A 124 -4.52 7.51 -1.14
CA THR A 124 -5.07 6.53 -2.09
C THR A 124 -6.44 6.92 -2.62
N ASN A 125 -6.70 6.59 -3.90
CA ASN A 125 -8.00 6.76 -4.56
C ASN A 125 -9.13 5.91 -3.93
N VAL A 126 -8.79 4.90 -3.13
CA VAL A 126 -9.78 4.05 -2.44
C VAL A 126 -10.56 4.85 -1.37
N VAL A 127 -10.01 5.96 -0.91
CA VAL A 127 -10.64 6.88 0.05
C VAL A 127 -11.14 8.11 -0.69
N ALA A 128 -12.46 8.31 -0.72
CA ALA A 128 -13.07 9.44 -1.42
C ALA A 128 -12.85 10.78 -0.68
N HIS A 129 -12.91 10.79 0.65
CA HIS A 129 -12.81 12.01 1.45
C HIS A 129 -12.15 11.78 2.81
N GLY A 130 -11.36 12.75 3.27
CA GLY A 130 -10.79 12.82 4.60
C GLY A 130 -9.71 11.76 4.88
N ALA A 131 -9.63 11.34 6.13
CA ALA A 131 -8.68 10.35 6.60
C ALA A 131 -9.39 9.23 7.38
N ARG A 132 -8.90 7.99 7.26
CA ARG A 132 -9.42 6.82 7.97
C ARG A 132 -8.28 6.03 8.58
N LYS A 133 -8.45 5.62 9.85
CA LYS A 133 -7.48 4.78 10.55
C LYS A 133 -7.89 3.31 10.42
N ASP A 134 -6.99 2.48 9.87
CA ASP A 134 -7.09 1.02 9.93
C ASP A 134 -6.17 0.51 11.04
N LYS A 135 -6.76 0.29 12.23
CA LYS A 135 -6.01 -0.15 13.42
C LYS A 135 -5.38 -1.54 13.25
N VAL A 136 -5.98 -2.40 12.42
CA VAL A 136 -5.50 -3.77 12.19
C VAL A 136 -4.23 -3.76 11.35
N LEU A 137 -4.18 -2.90 10.33
CA LEU A 137 -2.99 -2.72 9.50
C LEU A 137 -1.97 -1.75 10.13
N GLY A 138 -2.37 -0.91 11.08
CA GLY A 138 -1.51 0.11 11.67
C GLY A 138 -1.24 1.28 10.72
N ILE A 139 -2.23 1.64 9.88
CA ILE A 139 -2.09 2.70 8.89
C ILE A 139 -3.21 3.75 9.01
N VAL A 140 -2.92 4.94 8.52
CA VAL A 140 -3.91 5.98 8.22
C VAL A 140 -4.00 6.13 6.72
N THR A 141 -5.19 5.93 6.15
CA THR A 141 -5.44 6.19 4.73
C THR A 141 -6.05 7.57 4.55
N LYS A 142 -5.62 8.31 3.51
CA LYS A 142 -6.12 9.66 3.18
C LYS A 142 -6.55 9.73 1.73
N ALA A 143 -7.56 10.56 1.47
CA ALA A 143 -7.91 10.93 0.11
C ALA A 143 -6.80 11.77 -0.52
N PRO A 144 -6.46 11.58 -1.80
CA PRO A 144 -5.52 12.43 -2.51
C PRO A 144 -6.15 13.77 -2.85
N LYS A 145 -5.33 14.81 -3.08
CA LYS A 145 -5.78 16.12 -3.54
C LYS A 145 -6.31 16.08 -4.98
N ILE A 146 -5.75 15.21 -5.78
CA ILE A 146 -6.14 14.89 -7.16
C ILE A 146 -6.01 13.38 -7.35
N ALA A 147 -6.83 12.78 -8.21
CA ALA A 147 -6.78 11.35 -8.48
C ALA A 147 -5.37 10.88 -8.86
N VAL A 148 -4.88 9.88 -8.13
CA VAL A 148 -3.55 9.31 -8.31
C VAL A 148 -3.54 8.41 -9.55
N ASN A 149 -2.51 8.55 -10.37
CA ASN A 149 -2.23 7.68 -11.51
C ASN A 149 -0.71 7.47 -11.65
N LYS A 150 -0.29 6.67 -12.61
CA LYS A 150 1.13 6.35 -12.85
C LYS A 150 1.98 7.58 -13.15
N ASP A 151 1.39 8.60 -13.80
CA ASP A 151 2.13 9.76 -14.30
C ASP A 151 2.30 10.83 -13.21
N ASN A 152 1.32 10.98 -12.28
CA ASN A 152 1.36 12.01 -11.23
C ASN A 152 1.80 11.49 -9.85
N LYS A 153 1.74 10.19 -9.60
CA LYS A 153 2.01 9.56 -8.30
C LYS A 153 3.28 10.05 -7.60
N ARG A 154 4.39 10.11 -8.33
CA ARG A 154 5.68 10.53 -7.76
C ARG A 154 5.74 12.04 -7.51
N TYR A 155 5.12 12.82 -8.36
CA TYR A 155 4.98 14.26 -8.17
C TYR A 155 4.19 14.58 -6.91
N LEU A 156 3.04 13.95 -6.73
CA LEU A 156 2.20 14.14 -5.54
C LEU A 156 2.93 13.70 -4.26
N GLN A 157 3.69 12.63 -4.33
CA GLN A 157 4.50 12.15 -3.20
C GLN A 157 5.54 13.18 -2.76
N ILE A 158 6.26 13.80 -3.70
CA ILE A 158 7.21 14.90 -3.41
C ILE A 158 6.48 16.11 -2.82
N LEU A 159 5.36 16.53 -3.41
CA LEU A 159 4.61 17.69 -2.97
C LEU A 159 4.02 17.51 -1.57
N ASP A 160 3.53 16.31 -1.23
CA ASP A 160 3.06 15.98 0.11
C ASP A 160 4.20 16.07 1.15
N VAL A 161 5.41 15.62 0.79
CA VAL A 161 6.58 15.75 1.66
C VAL A 161 6.95 17.22 1.85
N LEU A 162 6.98 18.02 0.78
CA LEU A 162 7.24 19.46 0.87
C LEU A 162 6.20 20.19 1.74
N GLU A 163 4.92 19.80 1.67
CA GLU A 163 3.87 20.35 2.53
C GLU A 163 4.09 20.03 4.01
N LEU A 164 4.69 18.87 4.31
CA LEU A 164 4.95 18.41 5.67
C LEU A 164 6.19 19.03 6.30
N LEU A 165 7.19 19.48 5.53
CA LEU A 165 8.49 19.93 6.05
C LEU A 165 8.40 20.96 7.18
N ASN A 166 7.40 21.85 7.16
CA ASN A 166 7.24 22.88 8.20
C ASN A 166 6.50 22.39 9.46
N ARG A 167 5.91 21.21 9.41
CA ARG A 167 5.07 20.67 10.50
C ARG A 167 5.62 19.39 11.09
N ALA A 168 6.55 18.79 10.38
CA ALA A 168 7.19 17.54 10.78
C ALA A 168 8.50 17.81 11.51
N PRO A 169 8.92 16.94 12.40
CA PRO A 169 10.24 16.99 13.02
C PRO A 169 11.30 16.56 11.98
N VAL A 170 11.78 17.53 11.22
CA VAL A 170 12.86 17.35 10.25
C VAL A 170 14.17 17.67 10.97
N ASP A 171 15.09 16.69 11.01
CA ASP A 171 16.38 16.78 11.66
C ASP A 171 17.55 16.59 10.68
N ALA A 172 17.28 16.40 9.39
CA ALA A 172 18.31 16.43 8.36
C ALA A 172 18.92 17.84 8.22
N GLU A 173 20.23 17.92 8.11
CA GLU A 173 20.94 19.21 7.96
C GLU A 173 20.53 19.95 6.67
N GLU A 174 20.42 19.21 5.55
CA GLU A 174 20.10 19.78 4.23
C GLU A 174 18.86 19.12 3.58
N PRO A 175 17.67 19.30 4.14
CA PRO A 175 16.49 18.58 3.68
C PRO A 175 16.09 18.93 2.23
N TYR A 176 16.35 20.15 1.79
CA TYR A 176 16.06 20.56 0.42
C TYR A 176 17.00 19.94 -0.61
N GLN A 177 18.28 19.75 -0.25
CA GLN A 177 19.24 19.05 -1.09
C GLN A 177 18.85 17.59 -1.28
N ILE A 178 18.49 16.91 -0.18
CA ILE A 178 18.02 15.52 -0.23
C ILE A 178 16.81 15.37 -1.16
N ILE A 179 15.85 16.29 -1.07
CA ILE A 179 14.66 16.25 -1.94
C ILE A 179 15.02 16.58 -3.39
N ALA A 180 15.92 17.53 -3.64
CA ALA A 180 16.39 17.85 -4.99
C ALA A 180 17.04 16.64 -5.65
N GLU A 181 17.90 15.92 -4.93
CA GLU A 181 18.51 14.68 -5.42
C GLU A 181 17.48 13.59 -5.72
N LEU A 182 16.44 13.46 -4.87
CA LEU A 182 15.33 12.53 -5.11
C LEU A 182 14.55 12.89 -6.38
N ILE A 183 14.26 14.17 -6.59
CA ILE A 183 13.62 14.67 -7.82
C ILE A 183 14.46 14.29 -9.03
N GLY A 184 15.79 14.50 -8.97
CA GLY A 184 16.72 14.11 -10.03
C GLY A 184 16.76 12.59 -10.27
N LYS A 185 16.90 11.80 -9.20
CA LYS A 185 16.91 10.32 -9.28
C LYS A 185 15.62 9.73 -9.85
N LEU A 186 14.48 10.38 -9.58
CA LEU A 186 13.17 9.97 -10.09
C LEU A 186 12.87 10.53 -11.49
N GLY A 187 13.74 11.38 -12.05
CA GLY A 187 13.55 12.00 -13.36
C GLY A 187 12.34 12.94 -13.41
N LEU A 188 11.98 13.60 -12.29
CA LEU A 188 10.80 14.44 -12.20
C LEU A 188 11.09 15.86 -12.73
N SER A 189 10.13 16.41 -13.46
CA SER A 189 10.20 17.78 -13.99
C SER A 189 9.78 18.80 -12.93
N TYR A 190 10.63 19.76 -12.62
CA TYR A 190 10.27 20.92 -11.76
C TYR A 190 9.11 21.74 -12.31
N ARG A 191 9.01 21.86 -13.63
CA ARG A 191 7.89 22.54 -14.28
C ARG A 191 6.55 21.87 -13.94
N MET A 192 6.51 20.52 -13.98
CA MET A 192 5.30 19.77 -13.60
C MET A 192 5.04 19.87 -12.09
N LEU A 193 6.08 19.77 -11.25
CA LEU A 193 5.95 19.99 -9.80
C LEU A 193 5.36 21.35 -9.49
N LEU A 194 5.83 22.41 -10.15
CA LEU A 194 5.35 23.76 -9.96
C LEU A 194 3.89 23.92 -10.41
N ALA A 195 3.52 23.35 -11.55
CA ALA A 195 2.15 23.37 -12.05
C ALA A 195 1.19 22.71 -11.06
N LEU A 196 1.50 21.49 -10.61
CA LEU A 196 0.68 20.76 -9.63
C LEU A 196 0.65 21.46 -8.26
N ALA A 197 1.78 22.02 -7.83
CA ALA A 197 1.85 22.75 -6.56
C ALA A 197 0.96 24.00 -6.58
N GLY A 198 0.98 24.78 -7.68
CA GLY A 198 0.18 25.98 -7.84
C GLY A 198 -1.33 25.71 -7.89
N GLU A 199 -1.73 24.57 -8.46
CA GLU A 199 -3.14 24.24 -8.64
C GLU A 199 -3.76 23.52 -7.42
N TYR A 200 -3.03 22.61 -6.78
CA TYR A 200 -3.59 21.71 -5.76
C TYR A 200 -3.01 21.89 -4.36
N TYR A 201 -1.96 22.70 -4.18
CA TYR A 201 -1.29 22.88 -2.89
C TYR A 201 -1.29 24.34 -2.46
N ASN A 202 -0.93 24.59 -1.20
CA ASN A 202 -0.86 25.95 -0.67
C ASN A 202 0.45 26.65 -1.08
N GLY A 203 0.47 27.99 -0.97
CA GLY A 203 1.64 28.81 -1.31
C GLY A 203 2.90 28.45 -0.52
N ASN A 204 2.76 27.88 0.67
CA ASN A 204 3.92 27.41 1.44
C ASN A 204 4.59 26.22 0.76
N THR A 205 3.85 25.27 0.18
CA THR A 205 4.40 24.15 -0.58
C THR A 205 5.18 24.66 -1.81
N VAL A 206 4.65 25.68 -2.50
CA VAL A 206 5.35 26.34 -3.62
C VAL A 206 6.67 26.97 -3.15
N LYS A 207 6.66 27.65 -1.98
CA LYS A 207 7.88 28.21 -1.37
C LYS A 207 8.92 27.12 -1.03
N GLN A 208 8.49 25.99 -0.49
CA GLN A 208 9.41 24.86 -0.22
C GLN A 208 9.98 24.25 -1.51
N LEU A 209 9.14 24.16 -2.56
CA LEU A 209 9.59 23.68 -3.88
C LEU A 209 10.65 24.65 -4.48
N SER A 210 10.47 25.97 -4.34
CA SER A 210 11.45 26.96 -4.78
C SER A 210 12.78 26.80 -4.06
N LYS A 211 12.77 26.58 -2.74
CA LYS A 211 14.00 26.30 -1.96
C LYS A 211 14.69 25.02 -2.44
N THR A 212 13.91 23.99 -2.76
CA THR A 212 14.43 22.73 -3.30
C THR A 212 15.07 22.91 -4.68
N ALA A 213 14.47 23.76 -5.54
CA ALA A 213 15.01 24.09 -6.85
C ALA A 213 16.37 24.81 -6.73
N ILE A 214 16.47 25.76 -5.79
CA ILE A 214 17.73 26.48 -5.50
C ILE A 214 18.80 25.50 -5.00
N ALA A 215 18.48 24.65 -4.03
CA ALA A 215 19.40 23.65 -3.50
C ALA A 215 19.87 22.67 -4.60
N GLY A 216 19.01 22.31 -5.55
CA GLY A 216 19.35 21.47 -6.71
C GLY A 216 20.08 22.18 -7.85
N GLY A 217 20.45 23.46 -7.69
CA GLY A 217 21.19 24.21 -8.72
C GLY A 217 20.34 24.68 -9.91
N LEU A 218 19.00 24.64 -9.81
CA LEU A 218 18.10 25.05 -10.89
C LEU A 218 17.79 26.56 -10.92
N ALA A 219 18.38 27.33 -10.01
CA ALA A 219 18.20 28.79 -9.90
C ALA A 219 19.39 29.58 -10.44
N ALA A 220 20.12 29.01 -11.37
CA ALA A 220 21.18 29.72 -12.09
C ALA A 220 20.72 30.14 -13.49
#